data_bf73c4bfb9f2225aec89b1561315c3c7
#
_entry.id   bf73c4bfb9f2225aec89b1561315c3c7
#
_cell.length_a   1.000
_cell.length_b   1.000
_cell.length_c   1.000
_cell.angle_alpha   90.00
_cell.angle_beta   90.00
_cell.angle_gamma   90.00
#
_symmetry.space_group_name_H-M   'P 1'
#
loop_
_entity.id
_entity.type
_entity.pdbx_description
1 polymer ?
#
loop_
_entity_poly.entity_id
_entity_poly.type
_entity_poly.pdbx_seq_one_letter_code
_entity_poly.pdbx_strand_id
1 'polypeptide(L)'
;MSYRIGFGIDFHRLQQGPKLFIGVVEIPHSKGAVGHSDADVLLHAICDAMLGALALGDIGVHFPNTDEKYKDIDSKLLLIEVYQLVKQKGYRVVNIDSSVCLEAPKIMPYAPMMRQSIAFLLEITEEDVSIKATTTEKMGFAGREEGLFAFANVLIQKLQ
;
A
#
# COMPACT_ATOMS: atom_id res chain seq x y z
N MET A 1 22.49 -3.93 -16.38
CA MET A 1 21.42 -3.42 -15.49
C MET A 1 20.73 -4.61 -14.85
N SER A 2 20.46 -4.57 -13.54
CA SER A 2 19.76 -5.66 -12.83
C SER A 2 18.44 -5.13 -12.32
N TYR A 3 17.34 -5.82 -12.64
CA TYR A 3 16.00 -5.52 -12.19
C TYR A 3 15.50 -6.62 -11.26
N ARG A 4 14.62 -6.28 -10.33
CA ARG A 4 13.87 -7.22 -9.50
C ARG A 4 12.43 -6.81 -9.48
N ILE A 5 11.54 -7.81 -9.40
CA ILE A 5 10.11 -7.61 -9.23
C ILE A 5 9.71 -8.11 -7.84
N GLY A 6 8.80 -7.39 -7.21
CA GLY A 6 8.13 -7.84 -6.00
C GLY A 6 6.63 -7.78 -6.16
N PHE A 7 5.95 -8.65 -5.41
CA PHE A 7 4.49 -8.70 -5.29
C PHE A 7 4.12 -8.60 -3.83
N GLY A 8 3.15 -7.75 -3.52
CA GLY A 8 2.60 -7.58 -2.19
C GLY A 8 1.08 -7.67 -2.20
N ILE A 9 0.54 -8.14 -1.10
CA ILE A 9 -0.89 -8.25 -0.87
C ILE A 9 -1.18 -7.90 0.59
N ASP A 10 -2.25 -7.12 0.82
CA ASP A 10 -2.70 -6.81 2.17
C ASP A 10 -4.22 -6.80 2.27
N PHE A 11 -4.73 -7.08 3.46
CA PHE A 11 -6.16 -7.17 3.77
C PHE A 11 -6.46 -6.44 5.07
N HIS A 12 -7.51 -5.64 5.08
CA HIS A 12 -8.02 -5.02 6.30
C HIS A 12 -9.51 -5.21 6.44
N ARG A 13 -9.96 -5.35 7.69
CA ARG A 13 -11.39 -5.34 8.03
C ARG A 13 -11.92 -3.90 7.91
N LEU A 14 -13.15 -3.77 7.44
CA LEU A 14 -13.91 -2.52 7.46
C LEU A 14 -14.88 -2.50 8.65
N GLN A 15 -14.95 -1.37 9.32
CA GLN A 15 -15.81 -1.18 10.49
C GLN A 15 -16.33 0.27 10.54
N GLN A 16 -17.51 0.47 11.15
CA GLN A 16 -18.05 1.80 11.42
C GLN A 16 -17.13 2.58 12.37
N GLY A 17 -16.90 3.85 12.09
CA GLY A 17 -16.25 4.80 12.99
C GLY A 17 -14.82 5.21 12.58
N PRO A 18 -13.87 4.31 12.28
CA PRO A 18 -12.57 4.74 11.83
C PRO A 18 -12.60 5.50 10.50
N LYS A 19 -11.56 6.29 10.25
CA LYS A 19 -11.34 6.92 8.94
C LYS A 19 -10.84 5.88 7.95
N LEU A 20 -11.13 6.09 6.66
CA LEU A 20 -10.62 5.25 5.57
C LEU A 20 -9.46 5.97 4.88
N PHE A 21 -8.26 5.43 5.01
CA PHE A 21 -7.09 5.88 4.26
C PHE A 21 -6.74 4.87 3.18
N ILE A 22 -6.50 5.34 1.96
CA ILE A 22 -6.00 4.53 0.84
C ILE A 22 -5.01 5.39 0.04
N GLY A 23 -3.76 4.92 -0.09
CA GLY A 23 -2.72 5.63 -0.81
C GLY A 23 -2.44 7.02 -0.23
N VAL A 24 -2.38 7.13 1.10
CA VAL A 24 -2.18 8.38 1.86
C VAL A 24 -3.44 9.27 1.94
N VAL A 25 -4.43 9.05 1.11
CA VAL A 25 -5.59 9.93 0.98
C VAL A 25 -6.73 9.47 1.90
N GLU A 26 -7.27 10.39 2.71
CA GLU A 26 -8.49 10.14 3.46
C GLU A 26 -9.70 10.13 2.51
N ILE A 27 -10.39 9.00 2.45
CA ILE A 27 -11.57 8.80 1.61
C ILE A 27 -12.83 8.96 2.46
N PRO A 28 -13.73 9.90 2.16
CA PRO A 28 -14.97 10.05 2.87
C PRO A 28 -15.83 8.78 2.76
N HIS A 29 -16.07 8.12 3.89
CA HIS A 29 -16.91 6.93 3.98
C HIS A 29 -17.37 6.71 5.42
N SER A 30 -18.48 5.99 5.59
CA SER A 30 -19.02 5.66 6.93
C SER A 30 -18.22 4.58 7.65
N LYS A 31 -17.47 3.76 6.89
CA LYS A 31 -16.59 2.72 7.41
C LYS A 31 -15.14 3.08 7.12
N GLY A 32 -14.25 2.72 8.02
CA GLY A 32 -12.80 2.79 7.82
C GLY A 32 -12.13 1.46 8.04
N ALA A 33 -10.90 1.36 7.57
CA ALA A 33 -10.08 0.17 7.76
C ALA A 33 -9.59 0.07 9.21
N VAL A 34 -9.48 -1.15 9.72
CA VAL A 34 -9.02 -1.44 11.08
C VAL A 34 -7.72 -2.21 11.01
N GLY A 35 -6.70 -1.70 11.70
CA GLY A 35 -5.38 -2.30 11.78
C GLY A 35 -4.58 -1.74 12.97
N HIS A 36 -3.32 -2.12 13.05
CA HIS A 36 -2.39 -1.63 14.08
C HIS A 36 -1.85 -0.22 13.77
N SER A 37 -1.92 0.18 12.49
CA SER A 37 -1.60 1.51 11.95
C SER A 37 -2.88 2.23 11.50
N ASP A 38 -2.78 3.21 10.61
CA ASP A 38 -3.92 3.80 9.91
C ASP A 38 -4.60 2.84 8.91
N ALA A 39 -4.09 1.61 8.81
CA ALA A 39 -4.60 0.52 7.97
C ALA A 39 -4.73 0.87 6.48
N ASP A 40 -3.77 1.63 5.94
CA ASP A 40 -3.69 1.92 4.51
C ASP A 40 -3.26 0.67 3.73
N VAL A 41 -4.25 -0.08 3.28
CA VAL A 41 -4.07 -1.37 2.60
C VAL A 41 -3.20 -1.27 1.34
N LEU A 42 -3.25 -0.13 0.63
CA LEU A 42 -2.47 0.06 -0.59
C LEU A 42 -0.99 0.29 -0.26
N LEU A 43 -0.68 1.13 0.71
CA LEU A 43 0.70 1.36 1.12
C LEU A 43 1.33 0.10 1.71
N HIS A 44 0.60 -0.70 2.48
CA HIS A 44 1.09 -1.96 3.02
C HIS A 44 1.44 -2.96 1.91
N ALA A 45 0.56 -3.10 0.90
CA ALA A 45 0.84 -3.97 -0.25
C ALA A 45 2.07 -3.49 -1.04
N ILE A 46 2.27 -2.17 -1.20
CA ILE A 46 3.46 -1.61 -1.85
C ILE A 46 4.72 -1.87 -1.03
N CYS A 47 4.66 -1.71 0.30
CA CYS A 47 5.78 -2.02 1.19
C CYS A 47 6.21 -3.49 1.05
N ASP A 48 5.26 -4.41 1.13
CA ASP A 48 5.53 -5.84 0.99
C ASP A 48 6.10 -6.19 -0.38
N ALA A 49 5.61 -5.55 -1.45
CA ALA A 49 6.18 -5.73 -2.77
C ALA A 49 7.66 -5.27 -2.84
N MET A 50 8.00 -4.14 -2.24
CA MET A 50 9.38 -3.65 -2.20
C MET A 50 10.29 -4.56 -1.38
N LEU A 51 9.85 -4.99 -0.20
CA LEU A 51 10.59 -5.93 0.65
C LEU A 51 10.77 -7.28 -0.04
N GLY A 52 9.70 -7.80 -0.65
CA GLY A 52 9.73 -9.07 -1.40
C GLY A 52 10.70 -9.04 -2.58
N ALA A 53 10.77 -7.93 -3.33
CA ALA A 53 11.73 -7.75 -4.42
C ALA A 53 13.20 -7.92 -3.97
N LEU A 54 13.48 -7.61 -2.71
CA LEU A 54 14.80 -7.71 -2.09
C LEU A 54 14.99 -8.95 -1.23
N ALA A 55 13.99 -9.84 -1.14
CA ALA A 55 13.98 -11.01 -0.29
C ALA A 55 14.20 -10.67 1.20
N LEU A 56 13.58 -9.57 1.67
CA LEU A 56 13.68 -9.06 3.04
C LEU A 56 12.49 -9.44 3.93
N GLY A 57 11.60 -10.32 3.47
CA GLY A 57 10.37 -10.69 4.16
C GLY A 57 9.23 -9.70 3.90
N ASP A 58 8.46 -9.41 4.90
CA ASP A 58 7.27 -8.55 4.86
C ASP A 58 7.32 -7.45 5.94
N ILE A 59 6.31 -6.56 5.95
CA ILE A 59 6.23 -5.47 6.93
C ILE A 59 6.14 -5.98 8.37
N GLY A 60 5.55 -7.14 8.61
CA GLY A 60 5.44 -7.71 9.95
C GLY A 60 6.79 -8.10 10.56
N VAL A 61 7.78 -8.44 9.73
CA VAL A 61 9.16 -8.70 10.17
C VAL A 61 9.86 -7.42 10.61
N HIS A 62 9.63 -6.31 9.90
CA HIS A 62 10.30 -5.03 10.14
C HIS A 62 9.56 -4.15 11.15
N PHE A 63 8.23 -4.26 11.21
CA PHE A 63 7.34 -3.44 12.03
C PHE A 63 6.36 -4.34 12.79
N PRO A 64 6.83 -5.11 13.78
CA PRO A 64 5.99 -6.09 14.48
C PRO A 64 4.85 -5.39 15.23
N ASN A 65 3.64 -5.94 15.12
CA ASN A 65 2.45 -5.46 15.82
C ASN A 65 2.55 -5.53 17.35
N THR A 66 3.57 -6.21 17.88
CA THR A 66 3.85 -6.29 19.31
C THR A 66 4.65 -5.11 19.84
N ASP A 67 5.21 -4.28 18.97
CA ASP A 67 5.98 -3.10 19.35
C ASP A 67 5.07 -1.88 19.38
N GLU A 68 4.86 -1.31 20.56
CA GLU A 68 4.02 -0.13 20.77
C GLU A 68 4.49 1.10 19.98
N LYS A 69 5.77 1.15 19.56
CA LYS A 69 6.33 2.20 18.71
C LYS A 69 5.55 2.38 17.40
N TYR A 70 4.98 1.28 16.89
CA TYR A 70 4.28 1.27 15.60
C TYR A 70 2.75 1.31 15.74
N LYS A 71 2.25 1.42 16.98
CA LYS A 71 0.81 1.56 17.21
C LYS A 71 0.33 2.90 16.66
N ASP A 72 -0.76 2.84 15.89
CA ASP A 72 -1.39 4.01 15.24
C ASP A 72 -0.44 4.81 14.32
N ILE A 73 0.64 4.16 13.85
CA ILE A 73 1.60 4.80 12.95
C ILE A 73 0.94 5.14 11.61
N ASP A 74 1.28 6.30 11.08
CA ASP A 74 0.94 6.69 9.71
C ASP A 74 1.71 5.79 8.72
N SER A 75 1.01 5.08 7.86
CA SER A 75 1.61 4.16 6.87
C SER A 75 2.55 4.85 5.89
N LYS A 76 2.47 6.18 5.75
CA LYS A 76 3.49 6.95 5.01
C LYS A 76 4.88 6.75 5.61
N LEU A 77 4.99 6.71 6.94
CA LEU A 77 6.27 6.52 7.61
C LEU A 77 6.81 5.11 7.36
N LEU A 78 5.93 4.10 7.35
CA LEU A 78 6.31 2.73 6.96
C LEU A 78 6.83 2.69 5.53
N LEU A 79 6.13 3.33 4.60
CA LEU A 79 6.54 3.40 3.20
C LEU A 79 7.92 4.07 3.04
N ILE A 80 8.15 5.18 3.74
CA ILE A 80 9.44 5.89 3.72
C ILE A 80 10.55 5.00 4.27
N GLU A 81 10.34 4.34 5.42
CA GLU A 81 11.34 3.46 6.02
C GLU A 81 11.67 2.27 5.11
N VAL A 82 10.66 1.63 4.51
CA VAL A 82 10.89 0.54 3.54
C VAL A 82 11.63 1.04 2.30
N TYR A 83 11.29 2.22 1.79
CA TYR A 83 12.01 2.80 0.65
C TYR A 83 13.47 3.14 0.99
N GLN A 84 13.76 3.57 2.22
CA GLN A 84 15.14 3.74 2.67
C GLN A 84 15.93 2.40 2.64
N LEU A 85 15.30 1.28 3.04
CA LEU A 85 15.92 -0.04 2.91
C LEU A 85 16.23 -0.39 1.45
N VAL A 86 15.32 -0.07 0.52
CA VAL A 86 15.54 -0.25 -0.93
C VAL A 86 16.77 0.54 -1.39
N LYS A 87 16.86 1.82 -0.99
CA LYS A 87 18.01 2.69 -1.32
C LYS A 87 19.31 2.19 -0.71
N GLN A 88 19.31 1.76 0.55
CA GLN A 88 20.48 1.19 1.24
C GLN A 88 21.00 -0.08 0.56
N LYS A 89 20.14 -0.87 -0.06
CA LYS A 89 20.53 -2.05 -0.86
C LYS A 89 21.02 -1.68 -2.26
N GLY A 90 21.08 -0.39 -2.60
CA GLY A 90 21.56 0.11 -3.89
C GLY A 90 20.52 -0.03 -5.00
N TYR A 91 19.22 0.03 -4.68
CA TYR A 91 18.13 -0.02 -5.64
C TYR A 91 17.29 1.25 -5.60
N ARG A 92 16.54 1.48 -6.67
CA ARG A 92 15.46 2.46 -6.75
C ARG A 92 14.19 1.80 -7.26
N VAL A 93 13.06 2.36 -6.94
CA VAL A 93 11.77 1.98 -7.56
C VAL A 93 11.77 2.51 -9.00
N VAL A 94 11.26 1.71 -9.93
CA VAL A 94 11.08 2.07 -11.34
C VAL A 94 9.62 2.39 -11.62
N ASN A 95 8.73 1.45 -11.29
CA ASN A 95 7.29 1.65 -11.40
C ASN A 95 6.52 0.74 -10.44
N ILE A 96 5.27 1.10 -10.23
CA ILE A 96 4.29 0.38 -9.42
C ILE A 96 3.03 0.14 -10.25
N ASP A 97 2.52 -1.07 -10.20
CA ASP A 97 1.18 -1.40 -10.68
C ASP A 97 0.38 -2.03 -9.55
N SER A 98 -0.77 -1.44 -9.23
CA SER A 98 -1.56 -1.84 -8.08
C SER A 98 -3.06 -1.92 -8.40
N SER A 99 -3.76 -2.70 -7.58
CA SER A 99 -5.22 -2.82 -7.63
C SER A 99 -5.77 -2.87 -6.22
N VAL A 100 -6.76 -2.03 -5.94
CA VAL A 100 -7.51 -2.05 -4.68
C VAL A 100 -8.88 -2.66 -4.93
N CYS A 101 -9.23 -3.64 -4.12
CA CYS A 101 -10.52 -4.33 -4.20
C CYS A 101 -11.40 -3.94 -3.01
N LEU A 102 -12.51 -3.28 -3.30
CA LEU A 102 -13.51 -2.89 -2.31
C LEU A 102 -14.86 -2.67 -3.02
N GLU A 103 -15.95 -2.89 -2.31
CA GLU A 103 -17.29 -2.69 -2.88
C GLU A 103 -17.69 -1.20 -2.88
N ALA A 104 -17.38 -0.50 -1.80
CA ALA A 104 -17.60 0.92 -1.62
C ALA A 104 -16.53 1.53 -0.68
N PRO A 105 -16.24 2.84 -0.80
CA PRO A 105 -16.71 3.81 -1.79
C PRO A 105 -15.99 3.69 -3.15
N LYS A 106 -16.41 4.48 -4.14
CA LYS A 106 -15.63 4.62 -5.40
C LYS A 106 -14.38 5.44 -5.14
N ILE A 107 -13.21 4.84 -5.32
CA ILE A 107 -11.92 5.47 -5.01
C ILE A 107 -11.23 6.10 -6.22
N MET A 108 -11.63 5.77 -7.45
CA MET A 108 -10.97 6.28 -8.65
C MET A 108 -10.96 7.82 -8.77
N PRO A 109 -11.95 8.58 -8.27
CA PRO A 109 -11.85 10.05 -8.23
C PRO A 109 -10.66 10.56 -7.40
N TYR A 110 -10.16 9.78 -6.45
CA TYR A 110 -9.03 10.13 -5.59
C TYR A 110 -7.69 9.60 -6.11
N ALA A 111 -7.69 8.74 -7.15
CA ALA A 111 -6.48 8.12 -7.68
C ALA A 111 -5.39 9.14 -8.10
N PRO A 112 -5.70 10.31 -8.69
CA PRO A 112 -4.67 11.31 -8.97
C PRO A 112 -3.90 11.77 -7.73
N MET A 113 -4.59 12.05 -6.61
CA MET A 113 -3.95 12.45 -5.35
C MET A 113 -3.14 11.32 -4.73
N MET A 114 -3.64 10.07 -4.80
CA MET A 114 -2.89 8.90 -4.33
C MET A 114 -1.60 8.71 -5.13
N ARG A 115 -1.68 8.78 -6.46
CA ARG A 115 -0.52 8.67 -7.36
C ARG A 115 0.53 9.73 -7.05
N GLN A 116 0.11 10.99 -6.93
CA GLN A 116 0.98 12.11 -6.58
C GLN A 116 1.69 11.88 -5.26
N SER A 117 0.96 11.48 -4.22
CA SER A 117 1.51 11.23 -2.88
C SER A 117 2.52 10.09 -2.89
N ILE A 118 2.18 8.96 -3.51
CA ILE A 118 3.06 7.78 -3.58
C ILE A 118 4.31 8.11 -4.41
N ALA A 119 4.15 8.75 -5.56
CA ALA A 119 5.25 9.15 -6.43
C ALA A 119 6.23 10.07 -5.70
N PHE A 120 5.72 11.05 -4.97
CA PHE A 120 6.53 11.97 -4.16
C PHE A 120 7.34 11.22 -3.09
N LEU A 121 6.69 10.31 -2.34
CA LEU A 121 7.35 9.54 -1.27
C LEU A 121 8.42 8.57 -1.79
N LEU A 122 8.27 8.06 -3.00
CA LEU A 122 9.17 7.10 -3.62
C LEU A 122 10.14 7.72 -4.63
N GLU A 123 10.14 9.05 -4.75
CA GLU A 123 11.06 9.79 -5.63
C GLU A 123 10.97 9.34 -7.11
N ILE A 124 9.74 9.02 -7.57
CA ILE A 124 9.41 8.63 -8.95
C ILE A 124 8.39 9.59 -9.56
N THR A 125 8.03 9.41 -10.82
CA THR A 125 7.00 10.24 -11.45
C THR A 125 5.60 9.67 -11.25
N GLU A 126 4.56 10.51 -11.34
CA GLU A 126 3.18 10.03 -11.24
C GLU A 126 2.80 9.04 -12.35
N GLU A 127 3.49 9.09 -13.50
CA GLU A 127 3.30 8.18 -14.62
C GLU A 127 3.81 6.76 -14.31
N ASP A 128 4.73 6.64 -13.34
CA ASP A 128 5.27 5.35 -12.87
C ASP A 128 4.37 4.68 -11.83
N VAL A 129 3.28 5.32 -11.40
CA VAL A 129 2.35 4.78 -10.40
C VAL A 129 0.99 4.51 -11.03
N SER A 130 0.64 3.23 -11.17
CA SER A 130 -0.68 2.77 -11.61
C SER A 130 -1.52 2.34 -10.42
N ILE A 131 -2.74 2.89 -10.31
CA ILE A 131 -3.74 2.50 -9.32
C ILE A 131 -5.03 2.16 -10.06
N LYS A 132 -5.50 0.93 -9.87
CA LYS A 132 -6.75 0.41 -10.39
C LYS A 132 -7.67 0.07 -9.22
N ALA A 133 -8.96 0.08 -9.44
CA ALA A 133 -9.95 -0.35 -8.47
C ALA A 133 -10.90 -1.37 -9.09
N THR A 134 -11.31 -2.32 -8.29
CA THR A 134 -12.33 -3.30 -8.68
C THR A 134 -13.23 -3.62 -7.49
N THR A 135 -14.39 -4.20 -7.79
CA THR A 135 -15.25 -4.83 -6.79
C THR A 135 -15.08 -6.34 -6.86
N THR A 136 -15.71 -7.06 -5.95
CA THR A 136 -15.88 -8.54 -6.06
C THR A 136 -17.25 -8.93 -6.58
N GLU A 137 -17.96 -8.03 -7.26
CA GLU A 137 -19.32 -8.27 -7.75
C GLU A 137 -20.27 -8.77 -6.63
N LYS A 138 -20.17 -8.14 -5.46
CA LYS A 138 -20.92 -8.47 -4.23
C LYS A 138 -20.61 -9.85 -3.65
N MET A 139 -19.57 -10.51 -4.10
CA MET A 139 -19.14 -11.82 -3.60
C MET A 139 -18.16 -11.68 -2.43
N GLY A 140 -18.25 -12.62 -1.49
CA GLY A 140 -17.30 -12.76 -0.38
C GLY A 140 -17.34 -11.59 0.61
N PHE A 141 -16.30 -11.49 1.44
CA PHE A 141 -16.20 -10.49 2.51
C PHE A 141 -16.10 -9.06 1.96
N ALA A 142 -15.38 -8.85 0.85
CA ALA A 142 -15.28 -7.53 0.24
C ALA A 142 -16.62 -7.08 -0.35
N GLY A 143 -17.34 -8.00 -1.01
CA GLY A 143 -18.67 -7.75 -1.57
C GLY A 143 -19.74 -7.46 -0.50
N ARG A 144 -19.54 -7.97 0.73
CA ARG A 144 -20.39 -7.64 1.88
C ARG A 144 -19.90 -6.43 2.67
N GLU A 145 -18.88 -5.72 2.15
CA GLU A 145 -18.26 -4.56 2.83
C GLU A 145 -17.75 -4.87 4.26
N GLU A 146 -17.26 -6.08 4.47
CA GLU A 146 -16.64 -6.52 5.73
C GLU A 146 -15.14 -6.25 5.74
N GLY A 147 -14.55 -6.00 4.58
CA GLY A 147 -13.13 -5.74 4.40
C GLY A 147 -12.80 -5.26 3.00
N LEU A 148 -11.54 -4.87 2.83
CA LEU A 148 -10.93 -4.51 1.56
C LEU A 148 -9.55 -5.16 1.47
N PHE A 149 -9.02 -5.24 0.26
CA PHE A 149 -7.66 -5.71 0.04
C PHE A 149 -7.00 -5.03 -1.15
N ALA A 150 -5.68 -5.09 -1.20
CA ALA A 150 -4.90 -4.54 -2.30
C ALA A 150 -3.83 -5.51 -2.75
N PHE A 151 -3.50 -5.42 -4.04
CA PHE A 151 -2.35 -6.03 -4.66
C PHE A 151 -1.42 -4.95 -5.17
N ALA A 152 -0.11 -5.17 -5.06
CA ALA A 152 0.88 -4.30 -5.67
C ALA A 152 2.01 -5.13 -6.30
N ASN A 153 2.44 -4.71 -7.48
CA ASN A 153 3.69 -5.14 -8.09
C ASN A 153 4.63 -3.95 -8.13
N VAL A 154 5.87 -4.16 -7.76
CA VAL A 154 6.90 -3.13 -7.80
C VAL A 154 8.09 -3.64 -8.59
N LEU A 155 8.51 -2.88 -9.59
CA LEU A 155 9.77 -3.09 -10.29
C LEU A 155 10.83 -2.21 -9.66
N ILE A 156 11.95 -2.80 -9.26
CA ILE A 156 13.11 -2.07 -8.76
C ILE A 156 14.33 -2.33 -9.66
N GLN A 157 15.21 -1.33 -9.74
CA GLN A 157 16.42 -1.36 -10.53
C GLN A 157 17.64 -1.12 -9.64
N LYS A 158 18.69 -1.92 -9.81
CA LYS A 158 19.97 -1.70 -9.14
C LYS A 158 20.65 -0.45 -9.70
N LEU A 159 21.03 0.45 -8.81
CA LEU A 159 21.85 1.61 -9.15
C LEU A 159 23.26 1.17 -9.54
N GLN A 160 23.90 1.91 -10.44
CA GLN A 160 25.28 1.66 -10.88
C GLN A 160 26.26 2.21 -9.86
#